data_9226bc0a48f54f3fe5258e7318887aef
#
_entry.id   9226bc0a48f54f3fe5258e7318887aef
#
_cell.length_a   1.000
_cell.length_b   1.000
_cell.length_c   1.000
_cell.angle_alpha   90.00
_cell.angle_beta   90.00
_cell.angle_gamma   90.00
#
_symmetry.space_group_name_H-M   'P 1'
#
loop_
_entity.id
_entity.type
_entity.pdbx_description
1 polymer ?
#
loop_
_entity_poly.entity_id
_entity_poly.type
_entity_poly.pdbx_seq_one_letter_code
_entity_poly.pdbx_strand_id
1 'polypeptide(L)'
;VQLIVTSPPFLDIVNYVGDNWLRNWFCQCKPERGKLWQLRKLEDWTAKMNASLKEMSRVLKPEGRIAIEVGEVRKGKLMLEEQIILAGQTAGLKVAYTLINSQTFTKTANCWGVRNNTRGTNSNRIVVFRK
;
A
#
# COMPACT_ATOMS: atom_id res chain seq x y z
N VAL A 1 3.14 13.27 -15.30
CA VAL A 1 2.45 13.82 -14.12
C VAL A 1 3.43 14.45 -13.15
N GLN A 2 3.00 15.37 -12.27
CA GLN A 2 3.86 16.05 -11.28
C GLN A 2 3.78 15.42 -9.90
N LEU A 3 2.64 14.82 -9.59
CA LEU A 3 2.40 14.22 -8.29
C LEU A 3 1.62 12.91 -8.45
N ILE A 4 2.05 11.89 -7.70
CA ILE A 4 1.33 10.63 -7.53
C ILE A 4 1.18 10.42 -6.02
N VAL A 5 -0.05 10.22 -5.57
CA VAL A 5 -0.36 9.86 -4.18
C VAL A 5 -1.18 8.59 -4.19
N THR A 6 -0.74 7.57 -3.49
CA THR A 6 -1.41 6.28 -3.48
C THR A 6 -1.14 5.49 -2.21
N SER A 7 -2.05 4.53 -1.94
CA SER A 7 -1.91 3.51 -0.92
C SER A 7 -2.12 2.15 -1.61
N PRO A 8 -1.08 1.35 -1.81
CA PRO A 8 -1.22 0.04 -2.45
C PRO A 8 -1.98 -0.93 -1.56
N PRO A 9 -2.53 -2.01 -2.12
CA PRO A 9 -3.13 -3.07 -1.32
C PRO A 9 -2.13 -3.61 -0.29
N PHE A 10 -2.59 -3.74 0.96
CA PHE A 10 -1.76 -4.27 2.04
C PHE A 10 -1.53 -5.76 1.88
N LEU A 11 -0.33 -6.19 2.26
CA LEU A 11 0.03 -7.59 2.28
C LEU A 11 -0.78 -8.33 3.35
N ASP A 12 -1.55 -9.35 2.95
CA ASP A 12 -2.19 -10.36 3.82
C ASP A 12 -3.16 -9.83 4.91
N ILE A 13 -3.60 -8.56 4.85
CA ILE A 13 -4.47 -7.98 5.88
C ILE A 13 -5.93 -7.91 5.44
N VAL A 14 -6.18 -7.50 4.20
CA VAL A 14 -7.52 -7.15 3.72
C VAL A 14 -8.01 -8.16 2.70
N ASN A 15 -9.24 -8.65 2.89
CA ASN A 15 -9.95 -9.42 1.88
C ASN A 15 -10.63 -8.46 0.89
N TYR A 16 -9.86 -7.97 -0.09
CA TYR A 16 -10.35 -6.99 -1.06
C TYR A 16 -11.53 -7.48 -1.91
N VAL A 17 -11.66 -8.78 -2.12
CA VAL A 17 -12.85 -9.35 -2.80
C VAL A 17 -14.08 -9.17 -1.93
N GLY A 18 -13.98 -9.53 -0.65
CA GLY A 18 -15.06 -9.38 0.31
C GLY A 18 -15.42 -7.90 0.55
N ASP A 19 -14.42 -7.04 0.73
CA ASP A 19 -14.66 -5.62 1.02
C ASP A 19 -15.28 -4.85 -0.16
N ASN A 20 -15.01 -5.29 -1.37
CA ASN A 20 -15.51 -4.61 -2.57
C ASN A 20 -16.75 -5.27 -3.19
N TRP A 21 -17.30 -6.34 -2.58
CA TRP A 21 -18.43 -7.06 -3.18
C TRP A 21 -19.64 -6.16 -3.46
N LEU A 22 -19.98 -5.28 -2.53
CA LEU A 22 -21.12 -4.36 -2.66
C LEU A 22 -20.88 -3.31 -3.77
N ARG A 23 -19.67 -2.75 -3.80
CA ARG A 23 -19.28 -1.79 -4.87
C ARG A 23 -19.31 -2.45 -6.23
N ASN A 24 -18.75 -3.65 -6.33
CA ASN A 24 -18.75 -4.43 -7.56
C ASN A 24 -20.16 -4.78 -8.04
N TRP A 25 -21.04 -5.16 -7.09
CA TRP A 25 -22.44 -5.41 -7.38
C TRP A 25 -23.15 -4.15 -7.89
N PHE A 26 -22.96 -3.03 -7.20
CA PHE A 26 -23.58 -1.75 -7.56
C PHE A 26 -23.12 -1.24 -8.93
N CYS A 27 -21.83 -1.39 -9.24
CA CYS A 27 -21.23 -0.99 -10.51
C CYS A 27 -21.38 -2.07 -11.60
N GLN A 28 -22.08 -3.17 -11.33
CA GLN A 28 -22.22 -4.32 -12.24
C GLN A 28 -20.87 -4.87 -12.74
N CYS A 29 -19.81 -4.68 -11.96
CA CYS A 29 -18.50 -5.19 -12.24
C CYS A 29 -18.35 -6.61 -11.68
N LYS A 30 -17.94 -7.56 -12.51
CA LYS A 30 -17.54 -8.88 -12.03
C LYS A 30 -16.06 -8.84 -11.70
N PRO A 31 -15.65 -8.99 -10.41
CA PRO A 31 -14.24 -9.07 -10.09
C PRO A 31 -13.67 -10.33 -10.70
N GLU A 32 -12.79 -10.19 -11.67
CA GLU A 32 -12.07 -11.32 -12.21
C GLU A 32 -11.09 -11.83 -11.15
N ARG A 33 -11.22 -13.11 -10.78
CA ARG A 33 -10.27 -13.77 -9.89
C ARG A 33 -8.87 -13.63 -10.48
N GLY A 34 -7.94 -13.09 -9.69
CA GLY A 34 -6.55 -12.88 -10.09
C GLY A 34 -6.19 -11.46 -10.55
N LYS A 35 -7.15 -10.58 -10.83
CA LYS A 35 -6.87 -9.17 -11.12
C LYS A 35 -6.74 -8.30 -9.86
N LEU A 36 -7.28 -8.74 -8.74
CA LEU A 36 -7.11 -8.07 -7.45
C LEU A 36 -5.84 -8.58 -6.74
N TRP A 37 -5.06 -7.66 -6.19
CA TRP A 37 -3.88 -8.01 -5.41
C TRP A 37 -4.28 -8.57 -4.05
N GLN A 38 -4.49 -9.88 -3.97
CA GLN A 38 -4.62 -10.62 -2.71
C GLN A 38 -3.36 -11.43 -2.48
N LEU A 39 -2.27 -10.72 -2.22
CA LEU A 39 -0.94 -11.30 -2.09
C LEU A 39 -0.66 -11.65 -0.64
N ARG A 40 -0.15 -12.85 -0.39
CA ARG A 40 0.22 -13.36 0.93
C ARG A 40 1.72 -13.45 1.13
N LYS A 41 2.46 -13.57 0.04
CA LYS A 41 3.93 -13.65 0.07
C LYS A 41 4.52 -12.26 -0.15
N LEU A 42 5.54 -11.93 0.64
CA LEU A 42 6.23 -10.65 0.55
C LEU A 42 6.91 -10.49 -0.81
N GLU A 43 7.48 -11.57 -1.33
CA GLU A 43 8.19 -11.58 -2.61
C GLU A 43 7.26 -11.19 -3.76
N ASP A 44 6.06 -11.77 -3.80
CA ASP A 44 5.06 -11.47 -4.83
C ASP A 44 4.59 -10.00 -4.74
N TRP A 45 4.38 -9.52 -3.50
CA TRP A 45 4.00 -8.13 -3.26
C TRP A 45 5.11 -7.17 -3.69
N THR A 46 6.36 -7.45 -3.31
CA THR A 46 7.52 -6.64 -3.67
C THR A 46 7.72 -6.61 -5.19
N ALA A 47 7.56 -7.74 -5.88
CA ALA A 47 7.65 -7.80 -7.34
C ALA A 47 6.60 -6.90 -8.02
N LYS A 48 5.37 -6.92 -7.51
CA LYS A 48 4.30 -6.03 -8.01
C LYS A 48 4.60 -4.56 -7.73
N MET A 49 5.11 -4.23 -6.54
CA MET A 49 5.48 -2.86 -6.20
C MET A 49 6.65 -2.36 -7.05
N ASN A 50 7.66 -3.19 -7.32
CA ASN A 50 8.75 -2.87 -8.23
C ASN A 50 8.25 -2.50 -9.62
N ALA A 51 7.36 -3.31 -10.20
CA ALA A 51 6.76 -3.04 -11.50
C ALA A 51 5.95 -1.73 -11.50
N SER A 52 5.15 -1.51 -10.45
CA SER A 52 4.33 -0.31 -10.31
C SER A 52 5.18 0.95 -10.17
N LEU A 53 6.20 0.93 -9.31
CA LEU A 53 7.09 2.08 -9.10
C LEU A 53 7.90 2.41 -10.35
N LYS A 54 8.30 1.40 -11.13
CA LYS A 54 8.96 1.61 -12.43
C LYS A 54 8.05 2.39 -13.40
N GLU A 55 6.77 2.03 -13.48
CA GLU A 55 5.80 2.74 -14.32
C GLU A 55 5.47 4.14 -13.77
N MET A 56 5.34 4.29 -12.47
CA MET A 56 5.16 5.60 -11.83
C MET A 56 6.36 6.51 -12.12
N SER A 57 7.59 5.99 -12.02
CA SER A 57 8.81 6.72 -12.37
C SER A 57 8.82 7.13 -13.84
N ARG A 58 8.37 6.24 -14.74
CA ARG A 58 8.31 6.54 -16.18
C ARG A 58 7.40 7.74 -16.50
N VAL A 59 6.22 7.79 -15.88
CA VAL A 59 5.23 8.85 -16.16
C VAL A 59 5.44 10.12 -15.34
N LEU A 60 6.31 10.08 -14.32
CA LEU A 60 6.61 11.23 -13.49
C LEU A 60 7.51 12.23 -14.22
N LYS A 61 7.16 13.50 -14.19
CA LYS A 61 8.01 14.58 -14.70
C LYS A 61 9.27 14.78 -13.85
N PRO A 62 10.34 15.40 -14.37
CA PRO A 62 11.44 15.88 -13.56
C PRO A 62 10.90 16.74 -12.38
N GLU A 63 11.53 16.64 -11.23
CA GLU A 63 11.10 17.28 -9.96
C GLU A 63 9.72 16.83 -9.45
N GLY A 64 9.08 15.87 -10.09
CA GLY A 64 7.82 15.28 -9.63
C GLY A 64 8.00 14.48 -8.35
N ARG A 65 6.88 14.25 -7.66
CA ARG A 65 6.84 13.56 -6.37
C ARG A 65 5.94 12.35 -6.41
N ILE A 66 6.31 11.32 -5.66
CA ILE A 66 5.46 10.16 -5.39
C ILE A 66 5.35 10.01 -3.88
N ALA A 67 4.14 9.94 -3.34
CA ALA A 67 3.88 9.64 -1.95
C ALA A 67 3.12 8.31 -1.86
N ILE A 68 3.69 7.34 -1.17
CA ILE A 68 3.11 6.00 -1.01
C ILE A 68 2.89 5.73 0.46
N GLU A 69 1.64 5.55 0.84
CA GLU A 69 1.27 5.17 2.19
C GLU A 69 1.23 3.65 2.34
N VAL A 70 1.93 3.12 3.31
CA VAL A 70 1.88 1.72 3.73
C VAL A 70 1.70 1.62 5.24
N GLY A 71 1.06 0.53 5.68
CA GLY A 71 0.89 0.25 7.11
C GLY A 71 1.87 -0.80 7.61
N GLU A 72 1.87 -0.96 8.92
CA GLU A 72 2.55 -2.07 9.56
C GLU A 72 1.84 -3.39 9.27
N VAL A 73 2.60 -4.44 9.09
CA VAL A 73 2.10 -5.79 8.85
C VAL A 73 2.63 -6.74 9.92
N ARG A 74 1.84 -7.77 10.23
CA ARG A 74 2.25 -8.83 11.19
C ARG A 74 2.64 -8.26 12.55
N LYS A 75 1.85 -7.31 13.09
CA LYS A 75 2.08 -6.65 14.38
C LYS A 75 3.44 -5.90 14.46
N GLY A 76 3.77 -5.17 13.42
CA GLY A 76 5.02 -4.39 13.36
C GLY A 76 6.28 -5.21 13.08
N LYS A 77 6.16 -6.52 12.83
CA LYS A 77 7.31 -7.37 12.51
C LYS A 77 7.79 -7.22 11.08
N LEU A 78 6.98 -6.64 10.21
CA LEU A 78 7.31 -6.44 8.81
C LEU A 78 7.09 -4.97 8.44
N MET A 79 8.18 -4.33 8.04
CA MET A 79 8.24 -2.94 7.62
C MET A 79 8.11 -2.86 6.11
N LEU A 80 6.89 -2.61 5.61
CA LEU A 80 6.65 -2.52 4.16
C LEU A 80 7.32 -1.31 3.52
N GLU A 81 7.56 -0.25 4.29
CA GLU A 81 8.27 0.93 3.80
C GLU A 81 9.69 0.64 3.33
N GLU A 82 10.39 -0.31 3.94
CA GLU A 82 11.72 -0.71 3.50
C GLU A 82 11.68 -1.30 2.09
N GLN A 83 10.68 -2.14 1.82
CA GLN A 83 10.47 -2.72 0.49
C GLN A 83 10.11 -1.65 -0.55
N ILE A 84 9.29 -0.66 -0.15
CA ILE A 84 8.95 0.49 -1.00
C ILE A 84 10.19 1.33 -1.32
N ILE A 85 11.04 1.60 -0.33
CA ILE A 85 12.28 2.36 -0.50
C ILE A 85 13.20 1.66 -1.51
N LEU A 86 13.45 0.37 -1.32
CA LEU A 86 14.29 -0.42 -2.24
C LEU A 86 13.72 -0.44 -3.66
N ALA A 87 12.41 -0.65 -3.78
CA ALA A 87 11.73 -0.65 -5.08
C ALA A 87 11.80 0.72 -5.78
N GLY A 88 11.64 1.81 -5.04
CA GLY A 88 11.76 3.16 -5.56
C GLY A 88 13.18 3.49 -6.05
N GLN A 89 14.18 3.11 -5.27
CA GLN A 89 15.59 3.28 -5.65
C GLN A 89 15.94 2.47 -6.91
N THR A 90 15.43 1.24 -7.01
CA THR A 90 15.59 0.40 -8.21
C THR A 90 14.90 1.02 -9.43
N ALA A 91 13.80 1.77 -9.24
CA ALA A 91 13.11 2.51 -10.28
C ALA A 91 13.77 3.87 -10.64
N GLY A 92 14.93 4.18 -10.05
CA GLY A 92 15.66 5.44 -10.29
C GLY A 92 15.12 6.64 -9.52
N LEU A 93 14.28 6.41 -8.50
CA LEU A 93 13.74 7.48 -7.65
C LEU A 93 14.66 7.72 -6.45
N LYS A 94 14.69 8.95 -5.96
CA LYS A 94 15.40 9.34 -4.76
C LYS A 94 14.40 9.47 -3.60
N VAL A 95 14.70 8.87 -2.46
CA VAL A 95 13.89 9.05 -1.25
C VAL A 95 14.11 10.48 -0.76
N ALA A 96 13.03 11.23 -0.60
CA ALA A 96 13.06 12.56 -0.01
C ALA A 96 12.96 12.48 1.52
N TYR A 97 11.93 11.78 2.01
CA TYR A 97 11.71 11.53 3.44
C TYR A 97 10.64 10.44 3.62
N THR A 98 10.52 9.96 4.85
CA THR A 98 9.42 9.09 5.29
C THR A 98 8.68 9.78 6.43
N LEU A 99 7.37 9.95 6.29
CA LEU A 99 6.49 10.43 7.34
C LEU A 99 5.93 9.24 8.12
N ILE A 100 5.91 9.34 9.44
CA ILE A 100 5.32 8.34 10.31
C ILE A 100 4.11 8.97 10.99
N ASN A 101 2.93 8.45 10.69
CA ASN A 101 1.69 8.82 11.35
C ASN A 101 1.35 7.75 12.39
N SER A 102 1.68 7.99 13.64
CA SER A 102 1.39 7.11 14.76
C SER A 102 0.07 7.51 15.42
N GLN A 103 -0.78 6.54 15.68
CA GLN A 103 -2.09 6.75 16.32
C GLN A 103 -2.19 5.89 17.58
N THR A 104 -2.86 6.44 18.59
CA THR A 104 -3.07 5.75 19.87
C THR A 104 -4.18 4.69 19.80
N PHE A 105 -4.93 4.62 18.71
CA PHE A 105 -6.01 3.64 18.48
C PHE A 105 -5.80 2.88 17.17
N THR A 106 -6.28 1.65 17.12
CA THR A 106 -6.26 0.86 15.89
C THR A 106 -7.27 1.40 14.88
N LYS A 107 -6.85 1.62 13.65
CA LYS A 107 -7.70 2.15 12.56
C LYS A 107 -8.85 1.22 12.16
N THR A 108 -8.75 -0.06 12.46
CA THR A 108 -9.80 -1.05 12.25
C THR A 108 -10.77 -1.07 13.42
N ALA A 109 -11.35 0.10 13.71
CA ALA A 109 -12.31 0.23 14.79
C ALA A 109 -13.58 -0.55 14.48
N ASN A 110 -13.87 -1.56 15.30
CA ASN A 110 -15.19 -2.21 15.45
C ASN A 110 -15.98 -2.56 14.16
N CYS A 111 -15.34 -2.55 13.00
CA CYS A 111 -15.96 -3.01 11.77
C CYS A 111 -15.98 -4.53 11.75
N TRP A 112 -17.15 -5.09 11.53
CA TRP A 112 -17.34 -6.53 11.30
C TRP A 112 -16.99 -7.44 12.49
N GLY A 113 -17.25 -7.02 13.72
CA GLY A 113 -17.06 -7.84 14.92
C GLY A 113 -15.59 -8.11 15.28
N VAL A 114 -14.65 -7.40 14.69
CA VAL A 114 -13.23 -7.48 15.05
C VAL A 114 -12.97 -6.65 16.31
N ARG A 115 -12.57 -7.30 17.39
CA ARG A 115 -12.11 -6.60 18.61
C ARG A 115 -10.78 -5.91 18.32
N ASN A 116 -10.76 -4.61 18.52
CA ASN A 116 -9.78 -3.66 18.02
C ASN A 116 -8.33 -3.79 18.47
N ASN A 117 -8.05 -4.54 19.53
CA ASN A 117 -6.72 -4.52 20.13
C ASN A 117 -5.77 -5.59 19.60
N THR A 118 -6.20 -6.41 18.64
CA THR A 118 -5.42 -7.56 18.18
C THR A 118 -5.11 -7.58 16.69
N ARG A 119 -5.81 -6.77 15.89
CA ARG A 119 -5.63 -6.72 14.44
C ARG A 119 -5.75 -5.28 13.95
N GLY A 120 -4.80 -4.82 13.20
CA GLY A 120 -4.75 -3.49 12.61
C GLY A 120 -3.39 -2.84 12.79
N THR A 121 -3.22 -1.70 12.14
CA THR A 121 -1.96 -0.95 12.18
C THR A 121 -2.15 0.30 13.03
N ASN A 122 -1.29 0.50 14.01
CA ASN A 122 -1.26 1.72 14.84
C ASN A 122 -0.43 2.83 14.18
N SER A 123 0.32 2.51 13.15
CA SER A 123 1.11 3.50 12.43
C SER A 123 0.99 3.30 10.92
N ASN A 124 0.91 4.42 10.21
CA ASN A 124 1.10 4.47 8.77
C ASN A 124 2.41 5.17 8.47
N ARG A 125 3.07 4.70 7.44
CA ARG A 125 4.30 5.26 6.92
C ARG A 125 4.10 5.73 5.49
N ILE A 126 4.44 6.98 5.22
CA ILE A 126 4.33 7.57 3.89
C ILE A 126 5.74 7.79 3.39
N VAL A 127 6.15 6.99 2.42
CA VAL A 127 7.43 7.17 1.74
C VAL A 127 7.24 8.18 0.61
N VAL A 128 8.02 9.25 0.64
CA VAL A 128 8.00 10.29 -0.38
C VAL A 128 9.27 10.21 -1.20
N PHE A 129 9.07 10.05 -2.51
CA PHE A 129 10.13 10.06 -3.52
C PHE A 129 10.11 11.34 -4.34
N ARG A 130 11.26 11.64 -4.92
CA ARG A 130 11.44 12.60 -6.01
C ARG A 130 12.15 11.93 -7.19
N LYS A 131 11.84 12.41 -8.37
CA LYS A 131 12.57 12.04 -9.59
C LYS A 131 13.79 12.93 -9.76
#